data_3b7b686d541a86a9d14698eae26b3be3
#
_entry.id   3b7b686d541a86a9d14698eae26b3be3
#
_cell.length_a   1.000
_cell.length_b   1.000
_cell.length_c   1.000
_cell.angle_alpha   90.00
_cell.angle_beta   90.00
_cell.angle_gamma   90.00
#
_symmetry.space_group_name_H-M   'P 1'
#
loop_
_entity.id
_entity.type
_entity.pdbx_description
1 polymer ?
#
loop_
_entity_poly.entity_id
_entity_poly.type
_entity_poly.pdbx_seq_one_letter_code
_entity_poly.pdbx_strand_id
1 'polypeptide(L)'
;MTIVRPSFTYGESLIPLAGNSWPKTYSAVDRMRRGKPVVIPGDGLTLWTMTHNSDFAKGLVGLLGHQAAIGHAFHITSDEVLTWNQIFEAVAEAAGVANPKFVHVASDFIRACLPGTTEGLLGDKSNCAVFDNSKIKRFVPDFVATTRFRDGIKRTLAWFDADPARREANDADSATWDKLITAYERGLESAKREFGRSA
;
A
#
# COMPACT_ATOMS: atom_id res chain seq x y z
N MET A 1 9.91 -0.02 -29.54
CA MET A 1 9.63 -0.43 -28.16
C MET A 1 8.81 0.65 -27.48
N THR A 2 7.74 0.28 -26.76
CA THR A 2 6.95 1.18 -25.90
C THR A 2 7.22 0.80 -24.44
N ILE A 3 7.44 1.78 -23.58
CA ILE A 3 7.71 1.55 -22.15
C ILE A 3 6.46 1.89 -21.36
N VAL A 4 6.05 0.99 -20.45
CA VAL A 4 4.93 1.23 -19.54
C VAL A 4 5.45 1.25 -18.11
N ARG A 5 5.03 2.25 -17.36
CA ARG A 5 5.41 2.48 -15.95
C ARG A 5 4.16 2.47 -15.08
N PRO A 6 3.85 1.34 -14.42
CA PRO A 6 2.78 1.29 -13.43
C PRO A 6 3.19 2.04 -12.15
N SER A 7 2.19 2.44 -11.34
CA SER A 7 2.40 2.74 -9.93
C SER A 7 2.16 1.47 -9.09
N PHE A 8 1.59 1.55 -7.90
CA PHE A 8 1.22 0.37 -7.16
C PHE A 8 -0.05 -0.26 -7.75
N THR A 9 0.14 -1.17 -8.70
CA THR A 9 -0.96 -1.91 -9.33
C THR A 9 -1.34 -3.10 -8.45
N TYR A 10 -2.63 -3.25 -8.17
CA TYR A 10 -3.18 -4.32 -7.35
C TYR A 10 -4.38 -4.98 -8.03
N GLY A 11 -4.79 -6.12 -7.53
CA GLY A 11 -5.95 -6.88 -7.99
C GLY A 11 -6.47 -7.78 -6.88
N GLU A 12 -7.13 -8.86 -7.24
CA GLU A 12 -7.80 -9.73 -6.28
C GLU A 12 -6.85 -10.38 -5.27
N SER A 13 -5.63 -10.75 -5.69
CA SER A 13 -4.70 -11.54 -4.87
C SER A 13 -3.64 -10.71 -4.13
N LEU A 14 -3.74 -9.38 -4.13
CA LEU A 14 -2.74 -8.49 -3.53
C LEU A 14 -3.39 -7.41 -2.67
N ILE A 15 -3.07 -7.39 -1.37
CA ILE A 15 -3.42 -6.30 -0.46
C ILE A 15 -2.25 -5.31 -0.43
N PRO A 16 -2.38 -4.11 -1.07
CA PRO A 16 -1.27 -3.23 -1.36
C PRO A 16 -1.01 -2.24 -0.19
N LEU A 17 -0.41 -2.70 0.89
CA LEU A 17 -0.04 -1.87 2.03
C LEU A 17 1.48 -1.66 2.11
N ALA A 18 1.90 -0.47 2.53
CA ALA A 18 3.30 -0.20 2.81
C ALA A 18 3.79 -1.02 4.01
N GLY A 19 4.93 -1.69 3.86
CA GLY A 19 5.50 -2.51 4.92
C GLY A 19 4.76 -3.82 5.19
N ASN A 20 3.83 -4.24 4.32
CA ASN A 20 3.14 -5.52 4.45
C ASN A 20 4.08 -6.71 4.16
N SER A 21 3.71 -7.88 4.65
CA SER A 21 4.42 -9.14 4.36
C SER A 21 4.35 -9.49 2.88
N TRP A 22 5.42 -10.08 2.36
CA TRP A 22 5.47 -10.58 1.00
C TRP A 22 5.97 -12.04 0.97
N PRO A 23 5.34 -12.95 0.23
CA PRO A 23 4.14 -12.77 -0.62
C PRO A 23 2.80 -12.85 0.16
N LYS A 24 2.81 -13.11 1.47
CA LYS A 24 1.62 -13.32 2.30
C LYS A 24 0.95 -12.01 2.68
N THR A 25 0.40 -11.29 1.68
CA THR A 25 -0.14 -9.93 1.86
C THR A 25 -1.39 -9.85 2.73
N TYR A 26 -2.03 -10.98 3.04
CA TYR A 26 -3.14 -11.04 3.99
C TYR A 26 -2.72 -10.78 5.44
N SER A 27 -1.44 -10.84 5.78
CA SER A 27 -0.91 -10.72 7.14
C SER A 27 -1.37 -9.47 7.89
N ALA A 28 -1.43 -8.32 7.21
CA ALA A 28 -1.91 -7.08 7.84
C ALA A 28 -3.39 -7.15 8.18
N VAL A 29 -4.23 -7.73 7.32
CA VAL A 29 -5.67 -7.93 7.55
C VAL A 29 -5.91 -8.93 8.67
N ASP A 30 -5.16 -10.02 8.71
CA ASP A 30 -5.21 -10.98 9.81
C ASP A 30 -4.93 -10.30 11.17
N ARG A 31 -3.90 -9.44 11.22
CA ARG A 31 -3.60 -8.65 12.43
C ARG A 31 -4.75 -7.73 12.81
N MET A 32 -5.32 -6.99 11.84
CA MET A 32 -6.47 -6.09 12.07
C MET A 32 -7.66 -6.87 12.62
N ARG A 33 -8.02 -8.01 12.02
CA ARG A 33 -9.14 -8.86 12.45
C ARG A 33 -8.94 -9.48 13.84
N ARG A 34 -7.68 -9.75 14.22
CA ARG A 34 -7.32 -10.19 15.59
C ARG A 34 -7.18 -9.04 16.58
N GLY A 35 -7.49 -7.81 16.20
CA GLY A 35 -7.38 -6.63 17.06
C GLY A 35 -5.95 -6.27 17.43
N LYS A 36 -4.95 -6.78 16.70
CA LYS A 36 -3.54 -6.42 16.85
C LYS A 36 -3.24 -5.09 16.16
N PRO A 37 -2.29 -4.30 16.68
CA PRO A 37 -1.88 -3.06 16.04
C PRO A 37 -1.13 -3.34 14.73
N VAL A 38 -1.33 -2.46 13.74
CA VAL A 38 -0.66 -2.49 12.44
C VAL A 38 0.17 -1.23 12.27
N VAL A 39 1.40 -1.39 11.79
CA VAL A 39 2.33 -0.28 11.57
C VAL A 39 1.97 0.46 10.28
N ILE A 40 1.84 1.78 10.39
CA ILE A 40 1.84 2.70 9.25
C ILE A 40 3.19 3.40 9.24
N PRO A 41 3.99 3.29 8.16
CA PRO A 41 5.28 3.97 8.07
C PRO A 41 5.15 5.49 8.02
N GLY A 42 6.01 6.19 8.74
CA GLY A 42 5.97 7.65 8.86
C GLY A 42 4.74 8.15 9.60
N ASP A 43 4.24 9.29 9.21
CA ASP A 43 2.98 9.88 9.70
C ASP A 43 1.75 9.43 8.91
N GLY A 44 1.96 8.60 7.88
CA GLY A 44 0.91 8.12 7.00
C GLY A 44 0.35 9.16 6.03
N LEU A 45 0.97 10.35 5.90
CA LEU A 45 0.48 11.44 5.03
C LEU A 45 1.10 11.45 3.64
N THR A 46 2.09 10.61 3.38
CA THR A 46 2.69 10.47 2.05
C THR A 46 1.63 10.03 1.04
N LEU A 47 1.59 10.71 -0.10
CA LEU A 47 0.58 10.51 -1.15
C LEU A 47 0.95 9.37 -2.09
N TRP A 48 -0.03 8.51 -2.36
CA TRP A 48 0.16 7.36 -3.24
C TRP A 48 -1.00 7.16 -4.21
N THR A 49 -0.68 6.55 -5.36
CA THR A 49 -1.65 6.21 -6.40
C THR A 49 -1.79 4.69 -6.48
N MET A 50 -2.99 4.19 -6.13
CA MET A 50 -3.35 2.78 -6.23
C MET A 50 -4.13 2.54 -7.51
N THR A 51 -3.67 1.62 -8.36
CA THR A 51 -4.30 1.34 -9.65
C THR A 51 -4.80 -0.09 -9.69
N HIS A 52 -6.11 -0.27 -9.86
CA HIS A 52 -6.68 -1.61 -10.02
C HIS A 52 -6.20 -2.23 -11.35
N ASN A 53 -5.87 -3.52 -11.37
CA ASN A 53 -5.35 -4.22 -12.52
C ASN A 53 -6.24 -4.12 -13.77
N SER A 54 -7.57 -4.13 -13.59
CA SER A 54 -8.52 -3.96 -14.70
C SER A 54 -8.45 -2.58 -15.34
N ASP A 55 -8.15 -1.52 -14.58
CA ASP A 55 -7.97 -0.17 -15.11
C ASP A 55 -6.60 -0.03 -15.79
N PHE A 56 -5.56 -0.59 -15.19
CA PHE A 56 -4.25 -0.67 -15.83
C PHE A 56 -4.34 -1.38 -17.20
N ALA A 57 -5.10 -2.49 -17.26
CA ALA A 57 -5.30 -3.24 -18.49
C ALA A 57 -5.93 -2.41 -19.62
N LYS A 58 -6.87 -1.51 -19.33
CA LYS A 58 -7.47 -0.62 -20.33
C LYS A 58 -6.40 0.21 -21.07
N GLY A 59 -5.53 0.86 -20.30
CA GLY A 59 -4.44 1.66 -20.87
C GLY A 59 -3.41 0.81 -21.63
N LEU A 60 -3.04 -0.35 -21.06
CA LEU A 60 -2.10 -1.27 -21.68
C LEU A 60 -2.63 -1.80 -23.01
N VAL A 61 -3.87 -2.31 -23.05
CA VAL A 61 -4.50 -2.83 -24.27
C VAL A 61 -4.61 -1.76 -25.35
N GLY A 62 -4.96 -0.52 -24.97
CA GLY A 62 -5.01 0.61 -25.91
C GLY A 62 -3.67 0.99 -26.53
N LEU A 63 -2.54 0.62 -25.88
CA LEU A 63 -1.20 0.81 -26.44
C LEU A 63 -0.73 -0.35 -27.32
N LEU A 64 -1.33 -1.54 -27.24
CA LEU A 64 -0.95 -2.69 -28.03
C LEU A 64 -1.24 -2.43 -29.51
N GLY A 65 -0.23 -2.58 -30.35
CA GLY A 65 -0.34 -2.31 -31.79
C GLY A 65 -0.41 -0.82 -32.17
N HIS A 66 -0.34 0.11 -31.22
CA HIS A 66 -0.40 1.55 -31.48
C HIS A 66 0.94 2.06 -32.01
N GLN A 67 1.03 2.27 -33.33
CA GLN A 67 2.27 2.65 -34.00
C GLN A 67 2.88 3.95 -33.47
N ALA A 68 2.04 4.97 -33.18
CA ALA A 68 2.50 6.25 -32.65
C ALA A 68 3.02 6.15 -31.20
N ALA A 69 2.78 5.06 -30.48
CA ALA A 69 3.30 4.84 -29.14
C ALA A 69 4.75 4.30 -29.13
N ILE A 70 5.27 3.90 -30.29
CA ILE A 70 6.64 3.40 -30.40
C ILE A 70 7.64 4.54 -30.07
N GLY A 71 8.63 4.23 -29.23
CA GLY A 71 9.61 5.20 -28.75
C GLY A 71 9.17 6.03 -27.55
N HIS A 72 7.95 5.83 -27.07
CA HIS A 72 7.42 6.56 -25.93
C HIS A 72 7.36 5.73 -24.63
N ALA A 73 7.39 6.43 -23.49
CA ALA A 73 7.12 5.88 -22.17
C ALA A 73 5.80 6.47 -21.64
N PHE A 74 4.99 5.64 -20.97
CA PHE A 74 3.69 6.02 -20.43
C PHE A 74 3.57 5.60 -18.97
N HIS A 75 3.06 6.49 -18.12
CA HIS A 75 2.40 6.09 -16.89
C HIS A 75 0.99 5.63 -17.23
N ILE A 76 0.54 4.54 -16.59
CA ILE A 76 -0.84 4.06 -16.63
C ILE A 76 -1.24 3.88 -15.18
N THR A 77 -1.92 4.86 -14.62
CA THR A 77 -2.26 4.89 -13.20
C THR A 77 -3.70 5.40 -12.99
N SER A 78 -4.23 5.21 -11.79
CA SER A 78 -5.44 5.92 -11.37
C SER A 78 -5.18 7.42 -11.28
N ASP A 79 -6.24 8.23 -11.43
CA ASP A 79 -6.19 9.66 -11.09
C ASP A 79 -6.49 9.89 -9.58
N GLU A 80 -6.91 8.85 -8.85
CA GLU A 80 -7.15 8.92 -7.41
C GLU A 80 -5.82 8.93 -6.65
N VAL A 81 -5.66 9.92 -5.78
CA VAL A 81 -4.49 10.10 -4.94
C VAL A 81 -4.93 9.98 -3.48
N LEU A 82 -4.27 9.11 -2.72
CA LEU A 82 -4.61 8.80 -1.33
C LEU A 82 -3.38 8.92 -0.45
N THR A 83 -3.56 9.30 0.81
CA THR A 83 -2.55 9.11 1.84
C THR A 83 -2.45 7.64 2.26
N TRP A 84 -1.32 7.23 2.85
CA TRP A 84 -1.24 5.89 3.43
C TRP A 84 -2.30 5.68 4.51
N ASN A 85 -2.62 6.70 5.32
CA ASN A 85 -3.71 6.60 6.31
C ASN A 85 -5.02 6.20 5.64
N GLN A 86 -5.43 6.91 4.57
CA GLN A 86 -6.66 6.60 3.83
C GLN A 86 -6.64 5.19 3.20
N ILE A 87 -5.46 4.75 2.73
CA ILE A 87 -5.30 3.41 2.17
C ILE A 87 -5.48 2.33 3.26
N PHE A 88 -4.84 2.49 4.43
CA PHE A 88 -4.98 1.55 5.55
C PHE A 88 -6.41 1.54 6.12
N GLU A 89 -7.05 2.70 6.23
CA GLU A 89 -8.45 2.83 6.65
C GLU A 89 -9.41 2.11 5.68
N ALA A 90 -9.21 2.29 4.37
CA ALA A 90 -10.02 1.60 3.36
C ALA A 90 -9.87 0.08 3.41
N VAL A 91 -8.64 -0.42 3.67
CA VAL A 91 -8.40 -1.85 3.89
C VAL A 91 -9.08 -2.35 5.15
N ALA A 92 -8.99 -1.62 6.26
CA ALA A 92 -9.64 -1.98 7.51
C ALA A 92 -11.17 -2.01 7.39
N GLU A 93 -11.76 -1.00 6.72
CA GLU A 93 -13.18 -0.97 6.42
C GLU A 93 -13.62 -2.19 5.58
N ALA A 94 -12.89 -2.48 4.51
CA ALA A 94 -13.18 -3.63 3.65
C ALA A 94 -13.02 -4.97 4.40
N ALA A 95 -12.11 -5.04 5.40
CA ALA A 95 -11.92 -6.19 6.27
C ALA A 95 -13.00 -6.34 7.37
N GLY A 96 -13.93 -5.38 7.48
CA GLY A 96 -14.96 -5.35 8.51
C GLY A 96 -14.45 -4.97 9.91
N VAL A 97 -13.31 -4.27 9.99
CA VAL A 97 -12.71 -3.84 11.26
C VAL A 97 -13.09 -2.39 11.57
N ALA A 98 -14.02 -2.19 12.48
CA ALA A 98 -14.55 -0.86 12.81
C ALA A 98 -13.55 0.03 13.56
N ASN A 99 -12.70 -0.55 14.41
CA ASN A 99 -11.73 0.20 15.23
C ASN A 99 -10.32 -0.38 15.04
N PRO A 100 -9.68 -0.13 13.87
CA PRO A 100 -8.33 -0.60 13.63
C PRO A 100 -7.33 0.12 14.55
N LYS A 101 -6.33 -0.60 15.03
CA LYS A 101 -5.25 -0.02 15.82
C LYS A 101 -4.07 0.26 14.90
N PHE A 102 -3.84 1.51 14.57
CA PHE A 102 -2.70 1.94 13.78
C PHE A 102 -1.61 2.56 14.68
N VAL A 103 -0.37 2.18 14.41
CA VAL A 103 0.82 2.73 15.06
C VAL A 103 1.71 3.37 13.98
N HIS A 104 1.85 4.68 14.04
CA HIS A 104 2.73 5.41 13.15
C HIS A 104 4.16 5.31 13.65
N VAL A 105 5.03 4.74 12.82
CA VAL A 105 6.43 4.51 13.16
C VAL A 105 7.31 5.19 12.11
N ALA A 106 8.22 6.05 12.56
CA ALA A 106 9.15 6.75 11.66
C ALA A 106 9.89 5.76 10.75
N SER A 107 9.94 6.06 9.46
CA SER A 107 10.49 5.13 8.45
C SER A 107 11.97 4.83 8.65
N ASP A 108 12.74 5.79 9.16
CA ASP A 108 14.16 5.61 9.54
C ASP A 108 14.32 4.71 10.76
N PHE A 109 13.41 4.79 11.75
CA PHE A 109 13.38 3.88 12.88
C PHE A 109 13.10 2.44 12.42
N ILE A 110 12.12 2.25 11.52
CA ILE A 110 11.83 0.93 10.93
C ILE A 110 13.09 0.38 10.26
N ARG A 111 13.78 1.19 9.45
CA ARG A 111 15.02 0.80 8.77
C ARG A 111 16.13 0.43 9.76
N ALA A 112 16.30 1.21 10.82
CA ALA A 112 17.32 0.94 11.83
C ALA A 112 17.08 -0.40 12.53
N CYS A 113 15.83 -0.76 12.79
CA CYS A 113 15.45 -2.01 13.43
C CYS A 113 15.44 -3.22 12.47
N LEU A 114 15.14 -3.01 11.20
CA LEU A 114 14.92 -4.06 10.18
C LEU A 114 15.77 -3.78 8.92
N PRO A 115 17.11 -3.74 9.02
CA PRO A 115 17.97 -3.51 7.86
C PRO A 115 17.81 -4.65 6.85
N GLY A 116 17.87 -4.34 5.55
CA GLY A 116 17.77 -5.30 4.45
C GLY A 116 16.34 -5.70 4.06
N THR A 117 15.31 -5.23 4.77
CA THR A 117 13.90 -5.51 4.44
C THR A 117 13.10 -4.24 4.11
N THR A 118 13.74 -3.09 4.14
CA THR A 118 13.08 -1.77 4.09
C THR A 118 13.59 -0.86 2.97
N GLU A 119 14.35 -1.38 2.01
CA GLU A 119 14.85 -0.59 0.88
C GLU A 119 13.71 0.05 0.09
N GLY A 120 12.64 -0.72 -0.18
CA GLY A 120 11.44 -0.22 -0.84
C GLY A 120 10.65 0.78 0.01
N LEU A 121 10.85 0.80 1.33
CA LEU A 121 10.20 1.79 2.19
C LEU A 121 10.81 3.18 1.98
N LEU A 122 12.11 3.34 2.20
CA LEU A 122 12.78 4.65 2.11
C LEU A 122 12.99 5.10 0.67
N GLY A 123 13.28 4.19 -0.25
CA GLY A 123 13.50 4.51 -1.66
C GLY A 123 12.22 4.81 -2.43
N ASP A 124 11.08 4.38 -1.92
CA ASP A 124 9.81 4.42 -2.66
C ASP A 124 8.64 4.88 -1.77
N LYS A 125 8.20 4.07 -0.78
CA LYS A 125 6.95 4.27 -0.04
C LYS A 125 6.93 5.52 0.87
N SER A 126 8.09 6.02 1.29
CA SER A 126 8.22 7.26 2.07
C SER A 126 8.19 8.53 1.21
N ASN A 127 8.09 8.39 -0.12
CA ASN A 127 7.99 9.50 -1.06
C ASN A 127 6.61 9.57 -1.68
N CYS A 128 6.15 10.78 -2.05
CA CYS A 128 4.89 10.93 -2.76
C CYS A 128 5.00 10.36 -4.19
N ALA A 129 4.05 9.52 -4.57
CA ALA A 129 3.96 8.89 -5.89
C ALA A 129 2.66 9.32 -6.58
N VAL A 130 2.67 10.54 -7.12
CA VAL A 130 1.58 11.14 -7.89
C VAL A 130 2.01 11.24 -9.35
N PHE A 131 1.15 10.80 -10.26
CA PHE A 131 1.48 10.66 -11.68
C PHE A 131 0.52 11.45 -12.55
N ASP A 132 1.06 12.02 -13.63
CA ASP A 132 0.27 12.68 -14.66
C ASP A 132 -0.12 11.67 -15.77
N ASN A 133 -1.41 11.48 -15.94
CA ASN A 133 -2.01 10.60 -16.95
C ASN A 133 -2.35 11.32 -18.26
N SER A 134 -2.02 12.60 -18.42
CA SER A 134 -2.37 13.39 -19.62
C SER A 134 -1.82 12.77 -20.91
N LYS A 135 -0.63 12.16 -20.84
CA LYS A 135 0.00 11.52 -22.00
C LYS A 135 -0.74 10.24 -22.41
N ILE A 136 -1.04 9.34 -21.47
CA ILE A 136 -1.77 8.11 -21.83
C ILE A 136 -3.15 8.44 -22.36
N LYS A 137 -3.87 9.41 -21.78
CA LYS A 137 -5.19 9.85 -22.23
C LYS A 137 -5.19 10.44 -23.64
N ARG A 138 -4.08 11.07 -24.07
CA ARG A 138 -3.94 11.53 -25.48
C ARG A 138 -3.75 10.39 -26.47
N PHE A 139 -3.04 9.34 -26.10
CA PHE A 139 -2.78 8.19 -26.95
C PHE A 139 -3.89 7.15 -26.91
N VAL A 140 -4.56 7.03 -25.79
CA VAL A 140 -5.69 6.14 -25.55
C VAL A 140 -6.85 6.98 -24.97
N PRO A 141 -7.61 7.71 -25.79
CA PRO A 141 -8.62 8.65 -25.34
C PRO A 141 -9.72 8.02 -24.46
N ASP A 142 -10.02 6.75 -24.67
CA ASP A 142 -11.00 6.00 -23.90
C ASP A 142 -10.46 5.48 -22.56
N PHE A 143 -9.18 5.74 -22.25
CA PHE A 143 -8.59 5.33 -20.99
C PHE A 143 -9.15 6.17 -19.83
N VAL A 144 -9.94 5.52 -18.98
CA VAL A 144 -10.41 6.06 -17.71
C VAL A 144 -10.23 5.00 -16.64
N ALA A 145 -9.51 5.33 -15.57
CA ALA A 145 -9.44 4.50 -14.37
C ALA A 145 -10.71 4.73 -13.52
N THR A 146 -11.63 3.77 -13.57
CA THR A 146 -12.96 3.90 -12.96
C THR A 146 -13.08 3.22 -11.59
N THR A 147 -12.13 2.36 -11.24
CA THR A 147 -12.16 1.62 -9.98
C THR A 147 -11.48 2.42 -8.88
N ARG A 148 -12.27 3.03 -7.99
CA ARG A 148 -11.73 3.66 -6.79
C ARG A 148 -11.09 2.62 -5.88
N PHE A 149 -10.05 2.99 -5.16
CA PHE A 149 -9.35 2.08 -4.26
C PHE A 149 -10.29 1.40 -3.25
N ARG A 150 -11.19 2.19 -2.64
CA ARG A 150 -12.19 1.69 -1.69
C ARG A 150 -13.10 0.58 -2.26
N ASP A 151 -13.39 0.62 -3.56
CA ASP A 151 -14.24 -0.38 -4.23
C ASP A 151 -13.42 -1.58 -4.69
N GLY A 152 -12.22 -1.33 -5.20
CA GLY A 152 -11.31 -2.39 -5.63
C GLY A 152 -10.84 -3.27 -4.48
N ILE A 153 -10.50 -2.67 -3.33
CA ILE A 153 -10.03 -3.43 -2.16
C ILE A 153 -11.12 -4.33 -1.56
N LYS A 154 -12.41 -3.97 -1.68
CA LYS A 154 -13.52 -4.86 -1.31
C LYS A 154 -13.54 -6.13 -2.15
N ARG A 155 -13.25 -6.03 -3.47
CA ARG A 155 -13.13 -7.20 -4.35
C ARG A 155 -11.95 -8.07 -3.94
N THR A 156 -10.82 -7.44 -3.62
CA THR A 156 -9.62 -8.13 -3.10
C THR A 156 -9.96 -8.91 -1.83
N LEU A 157 -10.59 -8.27 -0.84
CA LEU A 157 -10.95 -8.94 0.42
C LEU A 157 -11.98 -10.07 0.20
N ALA A 158 -12.97 -9.86 -0.68
CA ALA A 158 -13.93 -10.90 -1.03
C ALA A 158 -13.25 -12.13 -1.66
N TRP A 159 -12.21 -11.94 -2.48
CA TRP A 159 -11.44 -13.04 -3.04
C TRP A 159 -10.67 -13.82 -1.96
N PHE A 160 -10.06 -13.13 -1.00
CA PHE A 160 -9.39 -13.78 0.13
C PHE A 160 -10.40 -14.50 1.03
N ASP A 161 -11.56 -13.88 1.27
CA ASP A 161 -12.58 -14.44 2.18
C ASP A 161 -13.35 -15.63 1.59
N ALA A 162 -13.37 -15.74 0.26
CA ALA A 162 -14.01 -16.88 -0.43
C ALA A 162 -13.31 -18.22 -0.19
N ASP A 163 -12.04 -18.22 0.22
CA ASP A 163 -11.29 -19.45 0.44
C ASP A 163 -10.33 -19.30 1.64
N PRO A 164 -10.50 -20.08 2.71
CA PRO A 164 -9.59 -20.06 3.85
C PRO A 164 -8.12 -20.28 3.49
N ALA A 165 -7.82 -21.09 2.46
CA ALA A 165 -6.46 -21.34 2.02
C ALA A 165 -5.73 -20.10 1.48
N ARG A 166 -6.47 -19.08 1.05
CA ARG A 166 -5.91 -17.80 0.57
C ARG A 166 -5.51 -16.86 1.71
N ARG A 167 -6.05 -17.08 2.92
CA ARG A 167 -5.84 -16.23 4.10
C ARG A 167 -4.57 -16.58 4.87
N GLU A 168 -3.53 -16.96 4.16
CA GLU A 168 -2.25 -17.22 4.78
C GLU A 168 -1.63 -15.94 5.35
N ALA A 169 -1.30 -15.97 6.64
CA ALA A 169 -0.56 -14.93 7.34
C ALA A 169 0.87 -15.38 7.63
N ASN A 170 1.78 -14.42 7.78
CA ASN A 170 3.15 -14.66 8.20
C ASN A 170 3.30 -14.38 9.70
N ASP A 171 3.31 -15.43 10.51
CA ASP A 171 3.45 -15.29 11.96
C ASP A 171 4.82 -14.76 12.40
N ALA A 172 5.88 -15.05 11.65
CA ALA A 172 7.21 -14.52 11.94
C ALA A 172 7.27 -12.99 11.73
N ASP A 173 6.69 -12.51 10.62
CA ASP A 173 6.56 -11.07 10.37
C ASP A 173 5.64 -10.42 11.41
N SER A 174 4.54 -11.08 11.77
CA SER A 174 3.65 -10.61 12.82
C SER A 174 4.37 -10.45 14.17
N ALA A 175 5.20 -11.41 14.56
CA ALA A 175 6.03 -11.31 15.77
C ALA A 175 7.10 -10.20 15.67
N THR A 176 7.67 -10.00 14.49
CA THR A 176 8.63 -8.93 14.21
C THR A 176 7.97 -7.56 14.37
N TRP A 177 6.75 -7.40 13.89
CA TRP A 177 5.97 -6.16 14.07
C TRP A 177 5.62 -5.91 15.54
N ASP A 178 5.27 -6.93 16.30
CA ASP A 178 5.04 -6.79 17.75
C ASP A 178 6.32 -6.28 18.47
N LYS A 179 7.49 -6.79 18.09
CA LYS A 179 8.79 -6.32 18.62
C LYS A 179 9.08 -4.87 18.22
N LEU A 180 8.84 -4.52 16.95
CA LEU A 180 9.07 -3.17 16.42
C LEU A 180 8.21 -2.14 17.16
N ILE A 181 6.91 -2.43 17.32
CA ILE A 181 5.96 -1.56 18.03
C ILE A 181 6.42 -1.39 19.48
N THR A 182 6.72 -2.48 20.18
CA THR A 182 7.20 -2.44 21.56
C THR A 182 8.48 -1.62 21.72
N ALA A 183 9.42 -1.75 20.78
CA ALA A 183 10.66 -0.97 20.80
C ALA A 183 10.40 0.52 20.58
N TYR A 184 9.51 0.86 19.63
CA TYR A 184 9.14 2.24 19.32
C TYR A 184 8.43 2.91 20.51
N GLU A 185 7.44 2.26 21.11
CA GLU A 185 6.71 2.75 22.29
C GLU A 185 7.65 2.97 23.47
N ARG A 186 8.59 2.04 23.70
CA ARG A 186 9.58 2.15 24.76
C ARG A 186 10.52 3.33 24.54
N GLY A 187 10.95 3.58 23.30
CA GLY A 187 11.76 4.74 22.93
C GLY A 187 10.99 6.04 23.15
N LEU A 188 9.73 6.10 22.78
CA LEU A 188 8.86 7.27 22.98
C LEU A 188 8.67 7.58 24.48
N GLU A 189 8.44 6.56 25.31
CA GLU A 189 8.31 6.75 26.76
C GLU A 189 9.63 7.20 27.42
N SER A 190 10.78 6.74 26.91
CA SER A 190 12.08 7.23 27.36
C SER A 190 12.26 8.71 27.03
N ALA A 191 11.96 9.10 25.79
CA ALA A 191 12.05 10.50 25.36
C ALA A 191 11.11 11.41 26.16
N LYS A 192 9.86 10.99 26.41
CA LYS A 192 8.92 11.78 27.24
C LYS A 192 9.51 12.08 28.63
N ARG A 193 10.15 11.10 29.28
CA ARG A 193 10.78 11.28 30.60
C ARG A 193 11.93 12.29 30.55
N GLU A 194 12.77 12.26 29.50
CA GLU A 194 13.86 13.22 29.31
C GLU A 194 13.35 14.66 29.20
N PHE A 195 12.16 14.87 28.61
CA PHE A 195 11.51 16.17 28.49
C PHE A 195 10.59 16.53 29.67
N GLY A 196 10.65 15.77 30.78
CA GLY A 196 9.86 16.04 32.00
C GLY A 196 8.34 15.89 31.82
N ARG A 197 7.91 15.12 30.82
CA ARG A 197 6.49 14.83 30.55
C ARG A 197 6.16 13.45 31.10
N SER A 198 5.46 13.40 32.23
CA SER A 198 4.83 12.16 32.71
C SER A 198 3.65 11.80 31.80
N ALA A 199 3.39 10.49 31.65
CA ALA A 199 2.23 9.99 30.94
C ALA A 199 0.93 10.35 31.66
#